data_ce5607b00159d4aeaef723b1bd7ad8b1
#
_entry.id   ce5607b00159d4aeaef723b1bd7ad8b1
#
_cell.length_a   1.000
_cell.length_b   1.000
_cell.length_c   1.000
_cell.angle_alpha   90.00
_cell.angle_beta   90.00
_cell.angle_gamma   90.00
#
_symmetry.space_group_name_H-M   'P 1'
#
loop_
_entity.id
_entity.type
_entity.pdbx_description
1 polymer ?
#
loop_
_entity_poly.entity_id
_entity_poly.type
_entity_poly.pdbx_seq_one_letter_code
_entity_poly.pdbx_strand_id
1 'polypeptide(L)'
;MILFGGAVVAQRASKPKSIHVDLSKEKPGRDSTKFLAVVGNWSVVDDGGTKVLSVDGRQWLRGQPAGSLAQNARAIYGSRHEEFIDNVKAFAYFPYAVAKDIDDFHDGKISMRFKLVAGQLDQCAGILFNLKPNGDYLTVRFNGKEDNVVLWTFLKGKRSFVKKGTENVPLQMNTWHTLEISVQGTNLQASLDGKHLLDYTLAEPVSGKVGVWSKTDSVSYFDQYIVTK
;
A
#
# COMPACT_ATOMS: atom_id res chain seq x y z
N MET A 1 -21.60 -57.57 -14.84
CA MET A 1 -21.54 -56.15 -15.21
C MET A 1 -21.57 -55.39 -13.89
N ILE A 2 -20.40 -54.97 -13.40
CA ILE A 2 -20.25 -54.30 -12.12
C ILE A 2 -20.04 -52.80 -12.41
N LEU A 3 -21.01 -51.98 -12.02
CA LEU A 3 -20.97 -50.53 -12.11
C LEU A 3 -20.17 -49.96 -10.91
N PHE A 4 -18.99 -49.39 -11.16
CA PHE A 4 -18.27 -48.60 -10.19
C PHE A 4 -18.80 -47.15 -10.21
N GLY A 5 -19.57 -46.79 -9.21
CA GLY A 5 -19.98 -45.42 -8.95
C GLY A 5 -18.80 -44.63 -8.32
N GLY A 6 -18.13 -43.78 -9.07
CA GLY A 6 -17.13 -42.86 -8.55
C GLY A 6 -17.80 -41.73 -7.79
N ALA A 7 -17.58 -41.64 -6.48
CA ALA A 7 -17.99 -40.47 -5.69
C ALA A 7 -17.11 -39.29 -5.99
N VAL A 8 -17.68 -38.25 -6.59
CA VAL A 8 -17.02 -36.93 -6.78
C VAL A 8 -17.05 -36.23 -5.41
N VAL A 9 -15.91 -36.21 -4.73
CA VAL A 9 -15.75 -35.41 -3.52
C VAL A 9 -15.62 -33.96 -3.95
N ALA A 10 -16.68 -33.18 -3.80
CA ALA A 10 -16.64 -31.75 -3.98
C ALA A 10 -15.74 -31.10 -2.91
N GLN A 11 -14.56 -30.65 -3.29
CA GLN A 11 -13.65 -29.93 -2.45
C GLN A 11 -14.30 -28.58 -2.07
N ARG A 12 -14.73 -28.43 -0.83
CA ARG A 12 -15.24 -27.16 -0.29
C ARG A 12 -14.11 -26.13 -0.38
N ALA A 13 -14.24 -25.15 -1.25
CA ALA A 13 -13.35 -23.99 -1.28
C ALA A 13 -13.37 -23.32 0.12
N SER A 14 -12.22 -23.20 0.75
CA SER A 14 -12.08 -22.48 2.00
C SER A 14 -12.48 -21.02 1.78
N LYS A 15 -13.21 -20.42 2.74
CA LYS A 15 -13.50 -18.98 2.67
C LYS A 15 -12.18 -18.21 2.64
N PRO A 16 -12.05 -17.17 1.77
CA PRO A 16 -10.85 -16.36 1.71
C PRO A 16 -10.56 -15.75 3.09
N LYS A 17 -9.31 -15.82 3.52
CA LYS A 17 -8.87 -15.24 4.80
C LYS A 17 -8.70 -13.73 4.62
N SER A 18 -9.42 -12.95 5.41
CA SER A 18 -9.36 -11.50 5.42
C SER A 18 -8.63 -10.99 6.66
N ILE A 19 -7.65 -10.10 6.46
CA ILE A 19 -6.90 -9.42 7.52
C ILE A 19 -7.31 -7.95 7.47
N HIS A 20 -7.89 -7.45 8.56
CA HIS A 20 -8.26 -6.06 8.74
C HIS A 20 -7.24 -5.39 9.66
N VAL A 21 -6.62 -4.31 9.22
CA VAL A 21 -5.72 -3.51 10.05
C VAL A 21 -6.56 -2.53 10.86
N ASP A 22 -6.78 -2.86 12.13
CA ASP A 22 -7.60 -2.07 13.05
C ASP A 22 -6.76 -0.99 13.74
N LEU A 23 -7.10 0.28 13.51
CA LEU A 23 -6.47 1.45 14.13
C LEU A 23 -7.27 2.01 15.33
N SER A 24 -8.42 1.44 15.66
CA SER A 24 -9.34 2.01 16.66
C SER A 24 -8.73 2.19 18.06
N LYS A 25 -7.75 1.36 18.41
CA LYS A 25 -7.05 1.39 19.71
C LYS A 25 -5.74 2.18 19.69
N GLU A 26 -5.37 2.74 18.55
CA GLU A 26 -4.16 3.53 18.39
C GLU A 26 -4.29 4.90 19.06
N LYS A 27 -3.17 5.50 19.42
CA LYS A 27 -3.14 6.81 20.11
C LYS A 27 -2.79 7.92 19.13
N PRO A 28 -3.65 8.95 18.97
CA PRO A 28 -3.33 10.11 18.14
C PRO A 28 -2.03 10.80 18.58
N GLY A 29 -1.28 11.32 17.61
CA GLY A 29 0.01 11.96 17.81
C GLY A 29 1.17 10.98 18.07
N ARG A 30 0.97 9.68 17.85
CA ARG A 30 1.97 8.63 18.01
C ARG A 30 2.15 7.88 16.72
N ASP A 31 3.30 7.20 16.61
CA ASP A 31 3.54 6.21 15.55
C ASP A 31 2.53 5.08 15.68
N SER A 32 2.10 4.52 14.56
CA SER A 32 1.22 3.37 14.56
C SER A 32 1.95 2.11 15.01
N THR A 33 1.25 1.27 15.79
CA THR A 33 1.74 -0.07 16.13
C THR A 33 1.41 -1.09 15.03
N LYS A 34 0.54 -0.73 14.09
CA LYS A 34 0.07 -1.56 12.97
C LYS A 34 0.81 -1.30 11.66
N PHE A 35 1.29 -0.09 11.46
CA PHE A 35 2.10 0.29 10.32
C PHE A 35 3.47 0.75 10.78
N LEU A 36 4.51 0.24 10.13
CA LEU A 36 5.89 0.65 10.38
C LEU A 36 6.31 1.67 9.31
N ALA A 37 6.53 2.91 9.72
CA ALA A 37 7.05 3.97 8.86
C ALA A 37 8.47 3.60 8.40
N VAL A 38 8.65 3.41 7.09
CA VAL A 38 9.97 3.15 6.50
C VAL A 38 10.56 4.44 5.96
N VAL A 39 9.76 5.20 5.23
CA VAL A 39 10.14 6.50 4.67
C VAL A 39 9.04 7.52 4.97
N GLY A 40 9.42 8.71 5.40
CA GLY A 40 8.50 9.82 5.67
C GLY A 40 7.94 9.85 7.09
N ASN A 41 7.14 10.87 7.36
CA ASN A 41 6.54 11.10 8.68
C ASN A 41 5.11 10.56 8.71
N TRP A 42 4.93 9.51 9.46
CA TRP A 42 3.66 8.83 9.64
C TRP A 42 3.25 8.87 11.10
N SER A 43 2.00 9.17 11.36
CA SER A 43 1.45 9.15 12.71
C SER A 43 -0.04 8.79 12.67
N VAL A 44 -0.56 8.38 13.79
CA VAL A 44 -2.01 8.26 13.98
C VAL A 44 -2.59 9.63 14.28
N VAL A 45 -3.70 9.95 13.66
CA VAL A 45 -4.46 11.18 13.93
C VAL A 45 -5.92 10.86 14.25
N ASP A 46 -6.62 11.81 14.84
CA ASP A 46 -8.06 11.74 15.02
C ASP A 46 -8.74 12.50 13.89
N ASP A 47 -9.59 11.81 13.15
CA ASP A 47 -10.41 12.39 12.08
C ASP A 47 -11.88 12.28 12.46
N GLY A 48 -12.39 13.26 13.19
CA GLY A 48 -13.78 13.30 13.62
C GLY A 48 -14.19 12.13 14.54
N GLY A 49 -13.30 11.71 15.44
CA GLY A 49 -13.52 10.59 16.37
C GLY A 49 -13.02 9.23 15.86
N THR A 50 -12.60 9.14 14.58
CA THR A 50 -12.01 7.93 14.01
C THR A 50 -10.48 8.03 14.01
N LYS A 51 -9.80 6.98 14.48
CA LYS A 51 -8.33 6.90 14.42
C LYS A 51 -7.91 6.45 13.04
N VAL A 52 -7.09 7.25 12.38
CA VAL A 52 -6.60 6.99 11.02
C VAL A 52 -5.09 7.15 10.96
N LEU A 53 -4.45 6.46 10.03
CA LEU A 53 -3.03 6.68 9.74
C LEU A 53 -2.89 7.92 8.85
N SER A 54 -1.97 8.80 9.20
CA SER A 54 -1.66 10.02 8.45
C SER A 54 -0.23 10.01 7.97
N VAL A 55 0.01 10.47 6.75
CA VAL A 55 1.30 10.96 6.30
C VAL A 55 1.26 12.48 6.17
N ASP A 56 2.28 13.16 6.66
CA ASP A 56 2.50 14.59 6.42
C ASP A 56 3.81 14.80 5.66
N GLY A 57 3.71 14.82 4.34
CA GLY A 57 4.84 15.00 3.44
C GLY A 57 5.41 16.43 3.43
N ARG A 58 4.71 17.42 3.97
CA ARG A 58 5.20 18.82 4.04
C ARG A 58 6.48 18.95 4.86
N GLN A 59 6.72 18.04 5.79
CA GLN A 59 7.95 17.99 6.56
C GLN A 59 9.18 17.62 5.70
N TRP A 60 8.98 16.91 4.59
CA TRP A 60 10.05 16.63 3.63
C TRP A 60 10.69 17.92 3.09
N LEU A 61 9.90 18.96 2.83
CA LEU A 61 10.40 20.28 2.40
C LEU A 61 11.34 20.94 3.41
N ARG A 62 11.32 20.47 4.67
CA ARG A 62 12.19 20.94 5.76
C ARG A 62 13.48 20.12 5.90
N GLY A 63 13.74 19.18 4.98
CA GLY A 63 14.94 18.33 5.01
C GLY A 63 15.00 17.33 6.17
N GLN A 64 13.88 17.02 6.81
CA GLN A 64 13.85 16.08 7.93
C GLN A 64 14.00 14.63 7.42
N PRO A 65 14.92 13.84 7.99
CA PRO A 65 15.05 12.43 7.64
C PRO A 65 13.81 11.66 8.07
N ALA A 66 13.50 10.58 7.35
CA ALA A 66 12.57 9.57 7.82
C ALA A 66 13.10 9.02 9.17
N GLY A 67 12.30 9.12 10.24
CA GLY A 67 12.68 8.56 11.54
C GLY A 67 12.95 7.06 11.44
N SER A 68 13.64 6.48 12.38
CA SER A 68 13.76 5.03 12.69
C SER A 68 13.89 4.02 11.53
N LEU A 69 14.41 4.41 10.34
CA LEU A 69 14.54 3.48 9.20
C LEU A 69 15.25 2.17 9.60
N ALA A 70 16.38 2.27 10.30
CA ALA A 70 17.16 1.09 10.69
C ALA A 70 16.40 0.18 11.67
N GLN A 71 15.71 0.77 12.65
CA GLN A 71 14.91 0.01 13.62
C GLN A 71 13.72 -0.66 12.94
N ASN A 72 13.01 0.05 12.08
CA ASN A 72 11.85 -0.47 11.37
C ASN A 72 12.25 -1.49 10.31
N ALA A 73 13.37 -1.31 9.61
CA ALA A 73 13.91 -2.30 8.69
C ALA A 73 14.22 -3.64 9.40
N ARG A 74 14.80 -3.59 10.61
CA ARG A 74 15.03 -4.78 11.43
C ARG A 74 13.73 -5.47 11.84
N ALA A 75 12.71 -4.71 12.21
CA ALA A 75 11.40 -5.25 12.56
C ALA A 75 10.70 -5.92 11.37
N ILE A 76 10.94 -5.45 10.14
CA ILE A 76 10.32 -5.96 8.91
C ILE A 76 11.07 -7.18 8.35
N TYR A 77 12.41 -7.14 8.33
CA TYR A 77 13.24 -8.12 7.61
C TYR A 77 14.20 -8.93 8.49
N GLY A 78 14.20 -8.73 9.81
CA GLY A 78 15.05 -9.50 10.74
C GLY A 78 16.52 -9.42 10.36
N SER A 79 17.17 -10.58 10.15
CA SER A 79 18.59 -10.68 9.75
C SER A 79 18.92 -10.11 8.37
N ARG A 80 17.92 -9.92 7.49
CA ARG A 80 18.09 -9.32 6.15
C ARG A 80 17.92 -7.80 6.14
N HIS A 81 17.83 -7.16 7.30
CA HIS A 81 17.62 -5.71 7.39
C HIS A 81 18.78 -4.90 6.79
N GLU A 82 20.00 -5.39 6.81
CA GLU A 82 21.16 -4.72 6.22
C GLU A 82 21.03 -4.63 4.71
N GLU A 83 20.66 -5.74 4.04
CA GLU A 83 20.39 -5.74 2.60
C GLU A 83 19.34 -4.71 2.23
N PHE A 84 18.29 -4.56 3.05
CA PHE A 84 17.23 -3.59 2.83
C PHE A 84 17.74 -2.16 3.00
N ILE A 85 18.50 -1.86 4.06
CA ILE A 85 19.03 -0.51 4.34
C ILE A 85 19.99 -0.06 3.25
N ASP A 86 20.86 -0.96 2.77
CA ASP A 86 21.84 -0.66 1.73
C ASP A 86 21.18 -0.30 0.37
N ASN A 87 20.01 -0.85 0.10
CA ASN A 87 19.30 -0.68 -1.17
C ASN A 87 18.16 0.34 -1.11
N VAL A 88 17.55 0.53 0.08
CA VAL A 88 16.49 1.52 0.21
C VAL A 88 17.08 2.92 0.16
N LYS A 89 16.83 3.61 -0.95
CA LYS A 89 17.09 5.03 -1.00
C LYS A 89 15.94 5.72 -0.28
N ALA A 90 16.15 6.05 0.98
CA ALA A 90 15.19 6.74 1.84
C ALA A 90 14.97 8.18 1.39
N PHE A 91 14.48 8.38 0.17
CA PHE A 91 14.00 9.67 -0.25
C PHE A 91 12.63 9.89 0.40
N ALA A 92 12.56 10.82 1.34
CA ALA A 92 11.29 11.29 1.90
C ALA A 92 10.31 11.79 0.80
N TYR A 93 10.79 11.88 -0.44
CA TYR A 93 10.01 12.17 -1.64
C TYR A 93 8.94 11.10 -1.95
N PHE A 94 9.17 9.84 -1.53
CA PHE A 94 8.23 8.75 -1.68
C PHE A 94 7.98 8.07 -0.33
N PRO A 95 7.21 8.72 0.56
CA PRO A 95 6.92 8.16 1.86
C PRO A 95 6.08 6.90 1.76
N TYR A 96 6.43 5.87 2.58
CA TYR A 96 5.64 4.67 2.72
C TYR A 96 5.77 4.04 4.11
N ALA A 97 4.70 3.34 4.49
CA ALA A 97 4.64 2.56 5.72
C ALA A 97 4.14 1.14 5.42
N VAL A 98 4.74 0.15 6.07
CA VAL A 98 4.50 -1.28 5.85
C VAL A 98 3.50 -1.80 6.89
N ALA A 99 2.49 -2.55 6.45
CA ALA A 99 1.55 -3.23 7.33
C ALA A 99 2.25 -4.37 8.08
N LYS A 100 2.35 -4.26 9.41
CA LYS A 100 3.17 -5.12 10.25
C LYS A 100 2.69 -6.58 10.29
N ASP A 101 1.37 -6.76 10.34
CA ASP A 101 0.77 -8.09 10.54
C ASP A 101 0.60 -8.89 9.22
N ILE A 102 1.19 -8.39 8.11
CA ILE A 102 1.10 -9.01 6.78
C ILE A 102 2.51 -9.28 6.26
N ASP A 103 2.98 -10.51 6.51
CA ASP A 103 4.37 -10.88 6.19
C ASP A 103 4.64 -11.02 4.70
N ASP A 104 3.70 -11.62 3.99
CA ASP A 104 3.83 -11.86 2.57
C ASP A 104 2.46 -11.85 1.87
N PHE A 105 2.40 -11.24 0.71
CA PHE A 105 1.21 -11.18 -0.14
C PHE A 105 1.57 -11.70 -1.53
N HIS A 106 0.81 -12.69 -1.99
CA HIS A 106 0.96 -13.29 -3.32
C HIS A 106 -0.25 -13.00 -4.18
N ASP A 107 -1.40 -13.53 -3.78
CA ASP A 107 -2.67 -13.41 -4.50
C ASP A 107 -3.76 -12.86 -3.59
N GLY A 108 -4.80 -12.32 -4.20
CA GLY A 108 -5.97 -11.78 -3.51
C GLY A 108 -6.17 -10.30 -3.74
N LYS A 109 -6.75 -9.64 -2.75
CA LYS A 109 -7.11 -8.22 -2.81
C LYS A 109 -6.46 -7.43 -1.70
N ILE A 110 -6.07 -6.19 -2.02
CA ILE A 110 -5.74 -5.16 -1.03
C ILE A 110 -6.68 -3.99 -1.29
N SER A 111 -7.43 -3.61 -0.27
CA SER A 111 -8.32 -2.46 -0.27
C SER A 111 -7.93 -1.50 0.82
N MET A 112 -7.98 -0.20 0.56
CA MET A 112 -7.79 0.83 1.57
C MET A 112 -8.70 2.02 1.29
N ARG A 113 -9.21 2.64 2.34
CA ARG A 113 -9.79 3.98 2.22
C ARG A 113 -8.68 5.02 2.38
N PHE A 114 -8.79 6.09 1.61
CA PHE A 114 -7.90 7.23 1.72
C PHE A 114 -8.68 8.54 1.62
N LYS A 115 -8.09 9.59 2.20
CA LYS A 115 -8.58 10.97 2.09
C LYS A 115 -7.40 11.89 1.81
N LEU A 116 -7.49 12.67 0.73
CA LEU A 116 -6.50 13.69 0.39
C LEU A 116 -6.81 14.96 1.17
N VAL A 117 -5.91 15.37 2.06
CA VAL A 117 -6.15 16.48 3.00
C VAL A 117 -5.45 17.75 2.55
N ALA A 118 -4.20 17.66 2.11
CA ALA A 118 -3.41 18.78 1.62
C ALA A 118 -2.29 18.32 0.68
N GLY A 119 -1.62 19.28 0.06
CA GLY A 119 -0.47 19.10 -0.81
C GLY A 119 -0.51 20.14 -1.93
N GLN A 120 0.62 20.86 -2.12
CA GLN A 120 0.77 21.85 -3.20
C GLN A 120 1.38 21.22 -4.45
N LEU A 121 2.44 20.42 -4.27
CA LEU A 121 3.12 19.72 -5.36
C LEU A 121 2.40 18.46 -5.76
N ASP A 122 1.96 17.68 -4.78
CA ASP A 122 1.26 16.41 -4.99
C ASP A 122 0.12 16.22 -3.99
N GLN A 123 -0.86 15.40 -4.39
CA GLN A 123 -1.97 14.95 -3.54
C GLN A 123 -2.14 13.46 -3.79
N CYS A 124 -1.30 12.64 -3.15
CA CYS A 124 -1.16 11.24 -3.47
C CYS A 124 -1.51 10.31 -2.31
N ALA A 125 -2.23 9.24 -2.65
CA ALA A 125 -2.41 8.07 -1.80
C ALA A 125 -2.26 6.81 -2.65
N GLY A 126 -1.60 5.77 -2.11
CA GLY A 126 -1.32 4.55 -2.85
C GLY A 126 -1.21 3.31 -1.98
N ILE A 127 -1.41 2.16 -2.62
CA ILE A 127 -1.11 0.84 -2.09
C ILE A 127 0.30 0.47 -2.51
N LEU A 128 1.16 0.21 -1.52
CA LEU A 128 2.48 -0.38 -1.73
C LEU A 128 2.34 -1.91 -1.65
N PHE A 129 2.94 -2.62 -2.59
CA PHE A 129 2.95 -4.08 -2.60
C PHE A 129 4.21 -4.63 -3.24
N ASN A 130 4.45 -5.93 -3.09
CA ASN A 130 5.65 -6.59 -3.59
C ASN A 130 6.96 -5.99 -3.07
N LEU A 131 6.96 -5.44 -1.83
CA LEU A 131 8.19 -4.89 -1.26
C LEU A 131 9.13 -6.01 -0.88
N LYS A 132 10.30 -5.99 -1.52
CA LYS A 132 11.38 -6.98 -1.38
C LYS A 132 12.43 -6.52 -0.36
N PRO A 133 13.22 -7.46 0.20
CA PRO A 133 14.35 -7.11 1.07
C PRO A 133 15.43 -6.25 0.39
N ASN A 134 15.54 -6.32 -0.94
CA ASN A 134 16.42 -5.46 -1.73
C ASN A 134 15.85 -4.04 -1.97
N GLY A 135 14.72 -3.70 -1.36
CA GLY A 135 14.09 -2.39 -1.47
C GLY A 135 13.27 -2.17 -2.74
N ASP A 136 13.14 -3.16 -3.62
CA ASP A 136 12.30 -3.08 -4.81
C ASP A 136 10.82 -3.25 -4.45
N TYR A 137 9.94 -2.50 -5.10
CA TYR A 137 8.50 -2.61 -4.86
C TYR A 137 7.66 -2.10 -6.03
N LEU A 138 6.36 -2.35 -5.94
CA LEU A 138 5.32 -1.82 -6.81
C LEU A 138 4.38 -0.92 -6.01
N THR A 139 3.80 0.07 -6.67
CA THR A 139 2.69 0.85 -6.10
C THR A 139 1.65 1.18 -7.16
N VAL A 140 0.39 1.00 -6.78
CA VAL A 140 -0.75 1.62 -7.46
C VAL A 140 -1.17 2.81 -6.62
N ARG A 141 -1.18 4.00 -7.23
CA ARG A 141 -1.51 5.24 -6.52
C ARG A 141 -2.56 6.05 -7.27
N PHE A 142 -3.35 6.81 -6.54
CA PHE A 142 -4.12 7.95 -7.04
C PHE A 142 -3.35 9.26 -6.78
N ASN A 143 -3.45 10.22 -7.70
CA ASN A 143 -2.95 11.59 -7.52
C ASN A 143 -4.03 12.60 -7.89
N GLY A 144 -4.47 13.41 -6.92
CA GLY A 144 -5.51 14.41 -7.10
C GLY A 144 -5.10 15.63 -7.94
N LYS A 145 -3.79 15.83 -8.19
CA LYS A 145 -3.32 16.87 -9.13
C LYS A 145 -3.37 16.40 -10.60
N GLU A 146 -3.38 15.11 -10.80
CA GLU A 146 -3.36 14.48 -12.12
C GLU A 146 -4.67 13.73 -12.42
N ASP A 147 -5.57 13.61 -11.45
CA ASP A 147 -6.84 12.91 -11.50
C ASP A 147 -6.73 11.47 -12.02
N ASN A 148 -5.65 10.77 -11.66
CA ASN A 148 -5.39 9.46 -12.25
C ASN A 148 -4.89 8.41 -11.27
N VAL A 149 -5.21 7.15 -11.61
CA VAL A 149 -4.63 5.95 -11.02
C VAL A 149 -3.46 5.49 -11.89
N VAL A 150 -2.30 5.23 -11.29
CA VAL A 150 -1.10 4.78 -12.03
C VAL A 150 -0.37 3.69 -11.26
N LEU A 151 0.03 2.65 -11.99
CA LEU A 151 0.98 1.65 -11.54
C LEU A 151 2.41 2.13 -11.81
N TRP A 152 3.23 2.10 -10.77
CA TRP A 152 4.66 2.39 -10.82
C TRP A 152 5.48 1.23 -10.28
N THR A 153 6.69 1.08 -10.80
CA THR A 153 7.72 0.19 -10.23
C THR A 153 8.88 1.00 -9.67
N PHE A 154 9.47 0.48 -8.60
CA PHE A 154 10.69 0.99 -7.98
C PHE A 154 11.70 -0.14 -7.96
N LEU A 155 12.72 -0.05 -8.80
CA LEU A 155 13.77 -1.03 -8.93
C LEU A 155 15.12 -0.35 -8.66
N LYS A 156 15.89 -0.90 -7.72
CA LYS A 156 17.19 -0.34 -7.33
C LYS A 156 17.11 1.16 -7.02
N GLY A 157 16.03 1.58 -6.34
CA GLY A 157 15.76 2.97 -5.99
C GLY A 157 15.36 3.88 -7.14
N LYS A 158 15.11 3.36 -8.35
CA LYS A 158 14.65 4.12 -9.51
C LYS A 158 13.17 3.87 -9.75
N ARG A 159 12.38 4.94 -9.75
CA ARG A 159 10.97 4.90 -10.13
C ARG A 159 10.80 4.85 -11.64
N SER A 160 9.97 3.97 -12.14
CA SER A 160 9.60 3.88 -13.55
C SER A 160 8.10 3.74 -13.73
N PHE A 161 7.56 4.44 -14.74
CA PHE A 161 6.17 4.33 -15.15
C PHE A 161 5.90 2.95 -15.72
N VAL A 162 4.74 2.36 -15.37
CA VAL A 162 4.30 1.08 -15.91
C VAL A 162 3.00 1.24 -16.69
N LYS A 163 1.93 1.66 -16.02
CA LYS A 163 0.61 1.75 -16.64
C LYS A 163 -0.24 2.81 -15.98
N LYS A 164 -0.92 3.63 -16.78
CA LYS A 164 -1.98 4.54 -16.35
C LYS A 164 -3.35 3.87 -16.50
N GLY A 165 -4.26 4.19 -15.59
CA GLY A 165 -5.68 3.82 -15.70
C GLY A 165 -6.33 4.37 -16.98
N THR A 166 -7.42 3.75 -17.37
CA THR A 166 -8.13 3.99 -18.65
C THR A 166 -8.69 5.39 -18.78
N GLU A 167 -8.95 6.06 -17.66
CA GLU A 167 -9.50 7.42 -17.63
C GLU A 167 -9.03 8.21 -16.42
N ASN A 168 -9.22 9.52 -16.46
CA ASN A 168 -9.06 10.41 -15.34
C ASN A 168 -10.35 10.40 -14.49
N VAL A 169 -10.16 10.44 -13.17
CA VAL A 169 -11.27 10.46 -12.17
C VAL A 169 -10.99 11.62 -11.21
N PRO A 170 -11.57 12.80 -11.41
CA PRO A 170 -11.40 13.90 -10.48
C PRO A 170 -12.05 13.55 -9.14
N LEU A 171 -11.29 13.68 -8.05
CA LEU A 171 -11.75 13.44 -6.70
C LEU A 171 -11.79 14.73 -5.88
N GLN A 172 -12.78 14.83 -5.02
CA GLN A 172 -12.91 15.95 -4.11
C GLN A 172 -11.95 15.80 -2.92
N MET A 173 -11.21 16.86 -2.61
CA MET A 173 -10.38 16.92 -1.40
C MET A 173 -11.23 16.77 -0.13
N ASN A 174 -10.62 16.25 0.93
CA ASN A 174 -11.25 16.02 2.22
C ASN A 174 -12.46 15.06 2.20
N THR A 175 -12.56 14.24 1.16
CA THR A 175 -13.55 13.17 1.02
C THR A 175 -12.86 11.81 1.05
N TRP A 176 -13.53 10.84 1.67
CA TRP A 176 -13.03 9.46 1.72
C TRP A 176 -13.33 8.71 0.42
N HIS A 177 -12.30 8.07 -0.12
CA HIS A 177 -12.33 7.26 -1.33
C HIS A 177 -11.73 5.88 -1.06
N THR A 178 -12.03 4.91 -1.90
CA THR A 178 -11.52 3.55 -1.78
C THR A 178 -10.66 3.20 -2.99
N LEU A 179 -9.38 2.88 -2.76
CA LEU A 179 -8.49 2.29 -3.75
C LEU A 179 -8.37 0.80 -3.47
N GLU A 180 -8.52 -0.01 -4.51
CA GLU A 180 -8.39 -1.46 -4.43
C GLU A 180 -7.46 -1.98 -5.53
N ILE A 181 -6.65 -2.98 -5.20
CA ILE A 181 -5.96 -3.82 -6.17
C ILE A 181 -6.37 -5.27 -5.97
N SER A 182 -6.42 -6.01 -7.09
CA SER A 182 -6.60 -7.46 -7.10
C SER A 182 -5.45 -8.09 -7.89
N VAL A 183 -4.86 -9.13 -7.33
CA VAL A 183 -3.75 -9.88 -7.95
C VAL A 183 -4.15 -11.34 -8.04
N GLN A 184 -3.98 -11.92 -9.23
CA GLN A 184 -4.15 -13.34 -9.46
C GLN A 184 -3.00 -13.83 -10.35
N GLY A 185 -2.03 -14.52 -9.77
CA GLY A 185 -0.78 -14.85 -10.44
C GLY A 185 -0.02 -13.60 -10.87
N THR A 186 0.07 -13.36 -12.16
CA THR A 186 0.66 -12.15 -12.74
C THR A 186 -0.38 -11.08 -13.13
N ASN A 187 -1.67 -11.37 -13.05
CA ASN A 187 -2.70 -10.44 -13.45
C ASN A 187 -3.00 -9.46 -12.30
N LEU A 188 -2.80 -8.18 -12.55
CA LEU A 188 -3.08 -7.08 -11.66
C LEU A 188 -4.25 -6.25 -12.20
N GLN A 189 -5.21 -5.99 -11.34
CA GLN A 189 -6.31 -5.06 -11.59
C GLN A 189 -6.33 -3.98 -10.52
N ALA A 190 -6.81 -2.78 -10.87
CA ALA A 190 -7.03 -1.74 -9.89
C ALA A 190 -8.35 -1.00 -10.14
N SER A 191 -9.03 -0.65 -9.04
CA SER A 191 -10.28 0.11 -9.05
C SER A 191 -10.23 1.25 -8.04
N LEU A 192 -11.01 2.29 -8.31
CA LEU A 192 -11.21 3.46 -7.47
C LEU A 192 -12.71 3.66 -7.26
N ASP A 193 -13.16 3.66 -6.01
CA ASP A 193 -14.58 3.73 -5.63
C ASP A 193 -15.45 2.69 -6.37
N GLY A 194 -14.92 1.47 -6.52
CA GLY A 194 -15.55 0.37 -7.25
C GLY A 194 -15.48 0.46 -8.77
N LYS A 195 -14.98 1.57 -9.33
CA LYS A 195 -14.78 1.72 -10.77
C LYS A 195 -13.47 1.08 -11.19
N HIS A 196 -13.55 0.12 -12.08
CA HIS A 196 -12.38 -0.55 -12.66
C HIS A 196 -11.62 0.42 -13.60
N LEU A 197 -10.32 0.59 -13.37
CA LEU A 197 -9.51 1.56 -14.10
C LEU A 197 -8.24 1.00 -14.73
N LEU A 198 -7.72 -0.13 -14.23
CA LEU A 198 -6.42 -0.62 -14.68
C LEU A 198 -6.38 -2.15 -14.72
N ASP A 199 -5.88 -2.68 -15.83
CA ASP A 199 -5.45 -4.06 -16.02
C ASP A 199 -4.00 -4.07 -16.45
N TYR A 200 -3.20 -4.96 -15.85
CA TYR A 200 -1.81 -5.13 -16.22
C TYR A 200 -1.34 -6.56 -15.94
N THR A 201 -0.53 -7.12 -16.84
CA THR A 201 0.15 -8.39 -16.61
C THR A 201 1.57 -8.12 -16.15
N LEU A 202 1.86 -8.46 -14.90
CA LEU A 202 3.19 -8.33 -14.29
C LEU A 202 4.16 -9.32 -14.93
N ALA A 203 5.45 -8.98 -14.95
CA ALA A 203 6.49 -9.88 -15.46
C ALA A 203 6.65 -11.15 -14.60
N GLU A 204 6.39 -11.04 -13.30
CA GLU A 204 6.52 -12.11 -12.32
C GLU A 204 5.37 -12.06 -11.31
N PRO A 205 5.01 -13.20 -10.68
CA PRO A 205 4.07 -13.20 -9.57
C PRO A 205 4.53 -12.31 -8.41
N VAL A 206 3.56 -11.73 -7.72
CA VAL A 206 3.80 -10.91 -6.52
C VAL A 206 4.25 -11.80 -5.36
N SER A 207 5.23 -11.35 -4.60
CA SER A 207 5.65 -11.95 -3.32
C SER A 207 6.40 -10.91 -2.52
N GLY A 208 5.87 -10.48 -1.38
CA GLY A 208 6.51 -9.47 -0.55
C GLY A 208 5.59 -8.74 0.40
N LYS A 209 6.15 -7.77 1.09
CA LYS A 209 5.43 -6.93 2.05
C LYS A 209 4.48 -5.98 1.33
N VAL A 210 3.48 -5.52 2.09
CA VAL A 210 2.45 -4.59 1.63
C VAL A 210 2.29 -3.42 2.59
N GLY A 211 1.69 -2.34 2.12
CA GLY A 211 1.48 -1.16 2.95
C GLY A 211 0.84 -0.01 2.21
N VAL A 212 1.06 1.19 2.72
CA VAL A 212 0.54 2.44 2.16
C VAL A 212 1.68 3.31 1.64
N TRP A 213 1.40 4.13 0.65
CA TRP A 213 2.37 4.94 -0.08
C TRP A 213 1.83 6.34 -0.32
N SER A 214 2.74 7.31 -0.41
CA SER A 214 2.40 8.68 -0.78
C SER A 214 3.55 9.35 -1.55
N LYS A 215 3.43 10.64 -1.86
CA LYS A 215 4.42 11.37 -2.65
C LYS A 215 4.58 12.81 -2.14
N THR A 216 5.82 13.30 -2.14
CA THR A 216 6.24 14.68 -1.83
C THR A 216 5.57 15.28 -0.60
N ASP A 217 4.90 16.42 -0.78
CA ASP A 217 4.26 17.22 0.26
C ASP A 217 2.80 16.85 0.52
N SER A 218 2.36 15.69 0.00
CA SER A 218 1.00 15.21 0.24
C SER A 218 0.71 15.04 1.73
N VAL A 219 -0.46 15.50 2.17
CA VAL A 219 -1.05 15.11 3.45
C VAL A 219 -2.23 14.23 3.14
N SER A 220 -2.12 12.96 3.51
CA SER A 220 -3.15 11.96 3.20
C SER A 220 -3.44 11.11 4.42
N TYR A 221 -4.72 10.78 4.62
CA TYR A 221 -5.21 9.90 5.66
C TYR A 221 -5.57 8.54 5.07
N PHE A 222 -5.38 7.49 5.84
CA PHE A 222 -5.62 6.10 5.45
C PHE A 222 -6.39 5.38 6.56
N ASP A 223 -7.37 4.60 6.14
CA ASP A 223 -8.24 3.82 7.02
C ASP A 223 -8.71 2.55 6.32
N GLN A 224 -9.35 1.65 7.04
CA GLN A 224 -9.92 0.41 6.52
C GLN A 224 -8.98 -0.35 5.56
N TYR A 225 -7.72 -0.53 5.96
CA TYR A 225 -6.77 -1.32 5.20
C TYR A 225 -7.07 -2.81 5.38
N ILE A 226 -7.46 -3.45 4.28
CA ILE A 226 -7.94 -4.84 4.28
C ILE A 226 -7.15 -5.63 3.25
N VAL A 227 -6.63 -6.80 3.65
CA VAL A 227 -6.02 -7.76 2.74
C VAL A 227 -6.80 -9.07 2.79
N THR A 228 -7.27 -9.52 1.63
CA THR A 228 -7.97 -10.80 1.46
C THR A 228 -7.11 -11.72 0.61
N LYS A 229 -6.83 -12.92 1.12
CA LYS A 229 -6.00 -13.95 0.47
C LYS A 229 -6.85 -15.16 0.12
#